data_7fc3fc48e2759ab00fcb4a92490a3e66
#
_entry.id   7fc3fc48e2759ab00fcb4a92490a3e66
#
_cell.length_a   1.000
_cell.length_b   1.000
_cell.length_c   1.000
_cell.angle_alpha   90.00
_cell.angle_beta   90.00
_cell.angle_gamma   90.00
#
_symmetry.space_group_name_H-M   'P 1'
#
loop_
_entity.id
_entity.type
_entity.pdbx_description
1 polymer ?
#
loop_
_entity_poly.entity_id
_entity_poly.type
_entity_poly.pdbx_seq_one_letter_code
_entity_poly.pdbx_strand_id
1 'polypeptide(L)'
;MKLFNRMPSEVRAAVVPGDRVLTYAEGPDGYVIAADKALYLGGERLPWFRVDRGVWDEEGLTVGTTDGRSHRALLPEPGRIPETVRERVTASIVVNQYVPLDARGGVRLVARKTDTDQLVWEFVFDAGLDPEDPGLRALAEQALEETRRSFGV
;
A
#
# COMPACT_ATOMS: atom_id res chain seq x y z
N MET A 1 26.76 -19.82 -13.03
CA MET A 1 26.46 -19.23 -12.87
C MET A 1 25.73 -18.77 -13.03
N LYS A 2 25.34 -18.39 -12.82
CA LYS A 2 24.61 -17.84 -12.85
C LYS A 2 24.30 -17.08 -13.10
N LEU A 3 24.14 -17.47 -13.01
CA LEU A 3 24.25 -16.61 -13.28
C LEU A 3 23.52 -15.76 -13.56
N PHE A 4 23.07 -16.01 -13.59
CA PHE A 4 22.53 -14.87 -14.20
C PHE A 4 21.08 -14.89 -14.19
N ASN A 5 20.50 -14.42 -13.18
CA ASN A 5 19.10 -14.14 -13.18
C ASN A 5 18.84 -12.97 -14.12
N ARG A 6 18.88 -13.27 -15.39
CA ARG A 6 18.38 -12.32 -16.34
C ARG A 6 16.88 -12.23 -16.14
N MET A 7 16.45 -11.04 -15.85
CA MET A 7 15.03 -10.73 -15.77
C MET A 7 14.35 -11.07 -17.10
N PRO A 8 13.22 -11.81 -17.08
CA PRO A 8 12.47 -12.10 -18.30
C PRO A 8 12.08 -10.85 -19.05
N SER A 9 12.03 -10.93 -20.38
CA SER A 9 11.67 -9.78 -21.22
C SER A 9 10.25 -9.28 -20.92
N GLU A 10 9.34 -10.17 -20.57
CA GLU A 10 7.97 -9.80 -20.20
C GLU A 10 7.93 -8.95 -18.94
N VAL A 11 8.77 -9.25 -17.97
CA VAL A 11 8.88 -8.44 -16.74
C VAL A 11 9.41 -7.06 -17.07
N ARG A 12 10.48 -7.03 -17.88
CA ARG A 12 11.10 -5.76 -18.28
C ARG A 12 10.12 -4.87 -19.05
N ALA A 13 9.35 -5.49 -19.96
CA ALA A 13 8.39 -4.77 -20.78
C ALA A 13 7.19 -4.24 -20.00
N ALA A 14 6.84 -4.91 -18.89
CA ALA A 14 5.66 -4.54 -18.09
C ALA A 14 5.92 -3.33 -17.18
N VAL A 15 7.17 -3.06 -16.85
CA VAL A 15 7.53 -2.03 -15.87
C VAL A 15 7.76 -0.70 -16.56
N VAL A 16 7.11 0.36 -16.04
CA VAL A 16 7.24 1.70 -16.62
C VAL A 16 8.64 2.26 -16.35
N PRO A 17 9.12 3.18 -17.21
CA PRO A 17 10.40 3.84 -16.95
C PRO A 17 10.41 4.55 -15.61
N GLY A 18 11.51 4.42 -14.89
CA GLY A 18 11.66 4.99 -13.56
C GLY A 18 11.37 4.02 -12.42
N ASP A 19 10.68 2.93 -12.69
CA ASP A 19 10.46 1.88 -11.68
C ASP A 19 11.57 0.84 -11.79
N ARG A 20 12.11 0.44 -10.64
CA ARG A 20 13.17 -0.56 -10.57
C ARG A 20 12.61 -1.85 -9.98
N VAL A 21 12.73 -2.95 -10.70
CA VAL A 21 12.25 -4.25 -10.25
C VAL A 21 13.07 -4.72 -9.06
N LEU A 22 12.38 -5.06 -7.96
CA LEU A 22 13.00 -5.64 -6.76
C LEU A 22 12.91 -7.15 -6.80
N THR A 23 11.73 -7.67 -7.15
CA THR A 23 11.51 -9.11 -7.28
C THR A 23 10.28 -9.34 -8.16
N TYR A 24 10.15 -10.55 -8.67
CA TYR A 24 8.99 -10.95 -9.48
C TYR A 24 8.72 -12.43 -9.28
N ALA A 25 7.50 -12.85 -9.59
CA ALA A 25 7.09 -14.24 -9.57
C ALA A 25 6.09 -14.51 -10.69
N GLU A 26 6.19 -15.67 -11.30
CA GLU A 26 5.29 -16.05 -12.38
C GLU A 26 4.11 -16.84 -11.85
N GLY A 27 2.91 -16.48 -12.30
CA GLY A 27 1.69 -17.22 -12.03
C GLY A 27 0.97 -17.58 -13.32
N PRO A 28 -0.13 -18.33 -13.23
CA PRO A 28 -0.87 -18.75 -14.43
C PRO A 28 -1.44 -17.59 -15.24
N ASP A 29 -1.68 -16.46 -14.61
CA ASP A 29 -2.23 -15.27 -15.26
C ASP A 29 -1.19 -14.24 -15.62
N GLY A 30 0.10 -14.56 -15.46
CA GLY A 30 1.20 -13.68 -15.77
C GLY A 30 2.09 -13.43 -14.56
N TYR A 31 2.92 -12.41 -14.66
CA TYR A 31 3.87 -12.09 -13.60
C TYR A 31 3.27 -11.12 -12.58
N VAL A 32 3.62 -11.35 -11.32
CA VAL A 32 3.48 -10.33 -10.28
C VAL A 32 4.86 -9.73 -10.07
N ILE A 33 4.97 -8.41 -10.15
CA ILE A 33 6.25 -7.71 -10.09
C ILE A 33 6.21 -6.69 -8.97
N ALA A 34 7.14 -6.79 -8.04
CA ALA A 34 7.31 -5.78 -7.01
C ALA A 34 8.47 -4.88 -7.39
N ALA A 35 8.18 -3.64 -7.69
CA ALA A 35 9.17 -2.62 -8.00
C ALA A 35 9.35 -1.70 -6.79
N ASP A 36 10.30 -0.78 -6.87
CA ASP A 36 10.57 0.16 -5.78
C ASP A 36 9.40 1.12 -5.52
N LYS A 37 8.65 1.49 -6.56
CA LYS A 37 7.57 2.48 -6.46
C LYS A 37 6.17 1.90 -6.59
N ALA A 38 6.03 0.67 -7.06
CA ALA A 38 4.72 0.10 -7.33
C ALA A 38 4.75 -1.42 -7.36
N LEU A 39 3.57 -1.99 -7.17
CA LEU A 39 3.29 -3.40 -7.37
C LEU A 39 2.54 -3.56 -8.69
N TYR A 40 2.94 -4.53 -9.49
CA TYR A 40 2.28 -4.85 -10.76
C TYR A 40 1.61 -6.20 -10.64
N LEU A 41 0.30 -6.24 -10.81
CA LEU A 41 -0.43 -7.50 -10.90
C LEU A 41 -1.71 -7.29 -11.70
N GLY A 42 -2.11 -8.34 -12.43
CA GLY A 42 -3.34 -8.30 -13.23
C GLY A 42 -3.33 -7.23 -14.30
N GLY A 43 -2.14 -6.84 -14.79
CA GLY A 43 -2.01 -5.80 -15.80
C GLY A 43 -2.11 -4.38 -15.26
N GLU A 44 -2.17 -4.22 -13.95
CA GLU A 44 -2.29 -2.91 -13.32
C GLU A 44 -1.03 -2.55 -12.52
N ARG A 45 -0.72 -1.28 -12.50
CA ARG A 45 0.34 -0.72 -11.67
C ARG A 45 -0.28 -0.09 -10.43
N LEU A 46 0.08 -0.60 -9.25
CA LEU A 46 -0.44 -0.12 -7.97
C LEU A 46 0.70 0.54 -7.19
N PRO A 47 0.76 1.87 -7.16
CA PRO A 47 1.76 2.56 -6.33
C PRO A 47 1.62 2.12 -4.87
N TRP A 48 2.74 1.96 -4.17
CA TRP A 48 2.72 1.42 -2.80
C TRP A 48 1.87 2.25 -1.85
N PHE A 49 1.81 3.56 -2.02
CA PHE A 49 0.99 4.40 -1.14
C PHE A 49 -0.51 4.14 -1.29
N ARG A 50 -0.93 3.46 -2.36
CA ARG A 50 -2.33 3.05 -2.57
C ARG A 50 -2.60 1.63 -2.13
N VAL A 51 -1.58 0.88 -1.77
CA VAL A 51 -1.76 -0.49 -1.30
C VAL A 51 -1.99 -0.46 0.20
N ASP A 52 -3.16 -0.91 0.62
CA ASP A 52 -3.54 -0.95 2.03
C ASP A 52 -2.93 -2.15 2.72
N ARG A 53 -3.06 -3.33 2.10
CA ARG A 53 -2.49 -4.56 2.65
C ARG A 53 -2.41 -5.66 1.59
N GLY A 54 -1.55 -6.64 1.87
CA GLY A 54 -1.49 -7.88 1.11
C GLY A 54 -1.78 -9.05 2.03
N VAL A 55 -2.59 -9.98 1.56
CA VAL A 55 -2.94 -11.20 2.29
C VAL A 55 -2.56 -12.41 1.45
N TRP A 56 -1.84 -13.34 2.08
CA TRP A 56 -1.41 -14.57 1.43
C TRP A 56 -2.25 -15.74 1.87
N ASP A 57 -2.60 -16.60 0.91
CA ASP A 57 -3.16 -17.90 1.19
C ASP A 57 -2.43 -18.94 0.33
N GLU A 58 -2.89 -20.18 0.35
CA GLU A 58 -2.24 -21.28 -0.37
C GLU A 58 -2.24 -21.09 -1.89
N GLU A 59 -3.14 -20.29 -2.40
CA GLU A 59 -3.31 -20.11 -3.84
C GLU A 59 -2.64 -18.86 -4.38
N GLY A 60 -2.49 -17.81 -3.55
CA GLY A 60 -1.86 -16.60 -4.04
C GLY A 60 -2.00 -15.40 -3.15
N LEU A 61 -1.92 -14.24 -3.77
CA LEU A 61 -1.91 -12.94 -3.13
C LEU A 61 -3.20 -12.19 -3.40
N THR A 62 -3.81 -11.65 -2.36
CA THR A 62 -4.90 -10.69 -2.47
C THR A 62 -4.41 -9.35 -1.94
N VAL A 63 -4.54 -8.30 -2.74
CA VAL A 63 -4.10 -6.96 -2.40
C VAL A 63 -5.31 -6.04 -2.32
N GLY A 64 -5.47 -5.38 -1.17
CA GLY A 64 -6.48 -4.34 -1.01
C GLY A 64 -5.86 -2.98 -1.26
N THR A 65 -6.60 -2.11 -1.93
CA THR A 65 -6.18 -0.74 -2.18
C THR A 65 -6.97 0.24 -1.33
N THR A 66 -6.43 1.45 -1.14
CA THR A 66 -7.02 2.46 -0.26
C THR A 66 -8.37 2.97 -0.74
N ASP A 67 -8.71 2.73 -2.00
CA ASP A 67 -10.02 3.05 -2.57
C ASP A 67 -11.06 1.93 -2.35
N GLY A 68 -10.70 0.88 -1.59
CA GLY A 68 -11.61 -0.22 -1.28
C GLY A 68 -11.65 -1.33 -2.31
N ARG A 69 -10.84 -1.26 -3.34
CA ARG A 69 -10.78 -2.30 -4.37
C ARG A 69 -9.87 -3.44 -3.94
N SER A 70 -10.07 -4.59 -4.55
CA SER A 70 -9.31 -5.80 -4.26
C SER A 70 -8.76 -6.39 -5.56
N HIS A 71 -7.51 -6.81 -5.51
CA HIS A 71 -6.82 -7.41 -6.65
C HIS A 71 -6.25 -8.74 -6.22
N ARG A 72 -6.38 -9.75 -7.07
CA ARG A 72 -5.89 -11.09 -6.73
C ARG A 72 -5.02 -11.64 -7.83
N ALA A 73 -3.97 -12.32 -7.43
CA ALA A 73 -3.08 -13.04 -8.34
C ALA A 73 -2.78 -14.43 -7.78
N LEU A 74 -2.93 -15.45 -8.61
CA LEU A 74 -2.52 -16.79 -8.25
C LEU A 74 -1.00 -16.89 -8.39
N LEU A 75 -0.33 -17.37 -7.35
CA LEU A 75 1.13 -17.49 -7.33
C LEU A 75 1.52 -18.79 -6.63
N PRO A 76 1.66 -19.90 -7.38
CA PRO A 76 2.05 -21.17 -6.76
C PRO A 76 3.45 -21.13 -6.16
N GLU A 77 4.34 -20.30 -6.71
CA GLU A 77 5.69 -20.13 -6.19
C GLU A 77 5.95 -18.63 -5.99
N PRO A 78 5.56 -18.10 -4.84
CA PRO A 78 5.59 -16.64 -4.62
C PRO A 78 6.99 -16.04 -4.47
N GLY A 79 8.01 -16.86 -4.16
CA GLY A 79 9.36 -16.34 -3.94
C GLY A 79 9.40 -15.27 -2.86
N ARG A 80 10.00 -14.14 -3.17
CA ARG A 80 10.15 -13.03 -2.23
C ARG A 80 9.03 -12.00 -2.32
N ILE A 81 8.00 -12.24 -3.12
CA ILE A 81 6.89 -11.30 -3.26
C ILE A 81 6.24 -10.97 -1.90
N PRO A 82 5.90 -11.95 -1.03
CA PRO A 82 5.26 -11.63 0.25
C PRO A 82 6.07 -10.69 1.13
N GLU A 83 7.36 -10.96 1.27
CA GLU A 83 8.23 -10.13 2.09
C GLU A 83 8.36 -8.72 1.53
N THR A 84 8.54 -8.61 0.22
CA THR A 84 8.73 -7.34 -0.45
C THR A 84 7.46 -6.50 -0.38
N VAL A 85 6.30 -7.10 -0.57
CA VAL A 85 5.01 -6.40 -0.42
C VAL A 85 4.89 -5.83 0.99
N ARG A 86 5.17 -6.63 2.01
CA ARG A 86 5.10 -6.18 3.41
C ARG A 86 6.06 -5.02 3.66
N GLU A 87 7.30 -5.13 3.21
CA GLU A 87 8.31 -4.09 3.38
C GLU A 87 7.91 -2.79 2.70
N ARG A 88 7.42 -2.88 1.46
CA ARG A 88 7.08 -1.68 0.69
C ARG A 88 5.83 -1.00 1.24
N VAL A 89 4.81 -1.77 1.62
CA VAL A 89 3.60 -1.21 2.23
C VAL A 89 3.98 -0.50 3.53
N THR A 90 4.76 -1.15 4.39
CA THR A 90 5.21 -0.55 5.65
C THR A 90 6.04 0.71 5.40
N ALA A 91 6.95 0.67 4.44
CA ALA A 91 7.80 1.81 4.12
C ALA A 91 7.03 3.00 3.55
N SER A 92 5.85 2.77 2.98
CA SER A 92 5.02 3.86 2.44
C SER A 92 4.34 4.66 3.54
N ILE A 93 4.18 4.08 4.73
CA ILE A 93 3.50 4.73 5.87
C ILE A 93 4.55 5.50 6.66
N VAL A 94 4.43 6.83 6.68
CA VAL A 94 5.38 7.70 7.37
C VAL A 94 4.82 8.30 8.66
N VAL A 95 3.49 8.35 8.80
CA VAL A 95 2.83 8.75 10.03
C VAL A 95 1.71 7.75 10.32
N ASN A 96 1.62 7.32 11.57
CA ASN A 96 0.56 6.43 12.04
C ASN A 96 0.32 6.79 13.50
N GLN A 97 -0.69 7.63 13.74
CA GLN A 97 -0.94 8.16 15.08
C GLN A 97 -2.40 8.06 15.42
N TYR A 98 -2.69 7.47 16.58
CA TYR A 98 -4.05 7.41 17.10
C TYR A 98 -4.34 8.66 17.91
N VAL A 99 -5.49 9.29 17.64
CA VAL A 99 -5.94 10.48 18.37
C VAL A 99 -7.35 10.19 18.90
N PRO A 100 -7.54 10.22 20.24
CA PRO A 100 -8.88 10.12 20.79
C PRO A 100 -9.66 11.40 20.45
N LEU A 101 -10.90 11.24 20.02
CA LEU A 101 -11.72 12.39 19.60
C LEU A 101 -12.73 12.78 20.67
N ASP A 102 -13.52 11.79 21.16
CA ASP A 102 -14.48 12.03 22.23
C ASP A 102 -14.77 10.69 22.94
N ALA A 103 -15.82 10.63 23.79
CA ALA A 103 -16.13 9.45 24.57
C ALA A 103 -16.48 8.22 23.73
N ARG A 104 -16.86 8.40 22.47
CA ARG A 104 -17.21 7.30 21.57
C ARG A 104 -15.98 6.58 21.02
N GLY A 105 -14.85 7.26 20.90
CA GLY A 105 -13.63 6.70 20.36
C GLY A 105 -12.78 7.73 19.65
N GLY A 106 -11.88 7.25 18.79
CA GLY A 106 -10.95 8.11 18.13
C GLY A 106 -10.67 7.74 16.68
N VAL A 107 -9.62 8.33 16.15
CA VAL A 107 -9.22 8.16 14.77
C VAL A 107 -7.72 7.88 14.70
N ARG A 108 -7.34 7.02 13.78
CA ARG A 108 -5.93 6.82 13.44
C ARG A 108 -5.64 7.66 12.22
N LEU A 109 -4.66 8.54 12.35
CA LEU A 109 -4.19 9.38 11.24
C LEU A 109 -3.03 8.68 10.58
N VAL A 110 -3.19 8.35 9.31
CA VAL A 110 -2.18 7.62 8.54
C VAL A 110 -1.75 8.51 7.39
N ALA A 111 -0.45 8.79 7.28
CA ALA A 111 0.10 9.49 6.15
C ALA A 111 0.97 8.56 5.35
N ARG A 112 0.74 8.51 4.06
CA ARG A 112 1.48 7.70 3.13
C ARG A 112 2.25 8.59 2.16
N LYS A 113 3.49 8.22 1.91
CA LYS A 113 4.36 8.97 1.02
C LYS A 113 4.15 8.50 -0.42
N THR A 114 3.83 9.44 -1.30
CA THR A 114 3.65 9.14 -2.72
C THR A 114 5.00 8.98 -3.41
N ASP A 115 4.99 8.58 -4.68
CA ASP A 115 6.20 8.45 -5.48
C ASP A 115 6.85 9.81 -5.82
N THR A 116 6.15 10.92 -5.56
CA THR A 116 6.68 12.28 -5.70
C THR A 116 6.98 12.93 -4.36
N ASP A 117 7.14 12.12 -3.31
CA ASP A 117 7.47 12.55 -1.94
C ASP A 117 6.44 13.46 -1.27
N GLN A 118 5.21 13.43 -1.77
CA GLN A 118 4.10 14.13 -1.12
C GLN A 118 3.41 13.21 -0.13
N LEU A 119 2.68 13.76 0.81
CA LEU A 119 1.94 12.98 1.78
C LEU A 119 0.46 12.96 1.43
N VAL A 120 -0.13 11.76 1.52
CA VAL A 120 -1.57 11.56 1.39
C VAL A 120 -2.06 11.10 2.75
N TRP A 121 -3.04 11.79 3.30
CA TRP A 121 -3.58 11.53 4.64
C TRP A 121 -4.87 10.74 4.55
N GLU A 122 -5.03 9.84 5.50
CA GLU A 122 -6.19 8.97 5.60
C GLU A 122 -6.67 8.95 7.04
N PHE A 123 -8.00 9.02 7.24
CA PHE A 123 -8.62 8.83 8.55
C PHE A 123 -9.11 7.40 8.67
N VAL A 124 -8.68 6.71 9.71
CA VAL A 124 -9.20 5.38 10.04
C VAL A 124 -9.89 5.49 11.39
N PHE A 125 -11.22 5.61 11.36
CA PHE A 125 -12.03 5.74 12.59
C PHE A 125 -12.15 4.39 13.29
N ASP A 126 -12.30 4.43 14.61
CA ASP A 126 -12.56 3.23 15.38
C ASP A 126 -13.80 2.51 14.86
N ALA A 127 -13.82 1.19 15.00
CA ALA A 127 -14.97 0.39 14.60
C ALA A 127 -16.22 0.87 15.33
N GLY A 128 -17.32 0.98 14.59
CA GLY A 128 -18.58 1.46 15.12
C GLY A 128 -18.81 2.96 15.02
N LEU A 129 -17.78 3.74 14.67
CA LEU A 129 -17.95 5.15 14.39
C LEU A 129 -18.31 5.36 12.91
N ASP A 130 -19.22 6.31 12.67
CA ASP A 130 -19.61 6.66 11.31
C ASP A 130 -18.65 7.68 10.73
N PRO A 131 -17.86 7.31 9.71
CA PRO A 131 -16.90 8.25 9.08
C PRO A 131 -17.56 9.46 8.44
N GLU A 132 -18.86 9.39 8.18
CA GLU A 132 -19.61 10.48 7.56
C GLU A 132 -20.26 11.41 8.59
N ASP A 133 -20.18 11.09 9.88
CA ASP A 133 -20.69 11.94 10.94
C ASP A 133 -19.98 13.30 10.93
N PRO A 134 -20.67 14.42 10.69
CA PRO A 134 -20.03 15.73 10.57
C PRO A 134 -19.27 16.15 11.82
N GLY A 135 -19.75 15.80 13.01
CA GLY A 135 -19.10 16.13 14.27
C GLY A 135 -17.77 15.39 14.43
N LEU A 136 -17.76 14.08 14.14
CA LEU A 136 -16.54 13.29 14.18
C LEU A 136 -15.56 13.73 13.11
N ARG A 137 -16.06 14.05 11.93
CA ARG A 137 -15.22 14.50 10.82
C ARG A 137 -14.51 15.81 11.17
N ALA A 138 -15.23 16.76 11.77
CA ALA A 138 -14.65 18.03 12.18
C ALA A 138 -13.55 17.82 13.23
N LEU A 139 -13.78 16.94 14.20
CA LEU A 139 -12.76 16.62 15.22
C LEU A 139 -11.55 15.96 14.59
N ALA A 140 -11.74 15.06 13.62
CA ALA A 140 -10.66 14.39 12.92
C ALA A 140 -9.82 15.40 12.11
N GLU A 141 -10.46 16.34 11.44
CA GLU A 141 -9.78 17.38 10.67
C GLU A 141 -8.97 18.32 11.58
N GLN A 142 -9.49 18.63 12.75
CA GLN A 142 -8.76 19.40 13.74
C GLN A 142 -7.53 18.63 14.24
N ALA A 143 -7.69 17.34 14.51
CA ALA A 143 -6.59 16.47 14.92
C ALA A 143 -5.52 16.39 13.83
N LEU A 144 -5.94 16.32 12.57
CA LEU A 144 -5.02 16.32 11.43
C LEU A 144 -4.20 17.61 11.39
N GLU A 145 -4.84 18.76 11.57
CA GLU A 145 -4.18 20.06 11.55
C GLU A 145 -3.11 20.13 12.64
N GLU A 146 -3.44 19.70 13.84
CA GLU A 146 -2.51 19.68 14.96
C GLU A 146 -1.34 18.72 14.71
N THR A 147 -1.63 17.55 14.17
CA THR A 147 -0.61 16.55 13.84
C THR A 147 0.34 17.06 12.77
N ARG A 148 -0.19 17.63 11.70
CA ARG A 148 0.63 18.20 10.64
C ARG A 148 1.55 19.30 11.18
N ARG A 149 1.04 20.15 12.04
CA ARG A 149 1.84 21.20 12.66
C ARG A 149 2.97 20.63 13.50
N SER A 150 2.68 19.58 14.25
CA SER A 150 3.66 18.89 15.09
C SER A 150 4.79 18.24 14.28
N PHE A 151 4.47 17.70 13.10
CA PHE A 151 5.46 17.08 12.24
C PHE A 151 6.08 18.05 11.22
N GLY A 152 5.60 19.27 11.14
CA GLY A 152 6.11 20.26 10.20
C GLY A 152 5.73 20.01 8.75
N VAL A 153 4.60 19.38 8.54
CA VAL A 153 4.15 18.98 7.19
C VAL A 153 2.78 19.49 6.84
#